data_2c1d8a76cab0f0ba75714f900a2b7fb4
#
_entry.id   2c1d8a76cab0f0ba75714f900a2b7fb4
#
_cell.length_a   1.000
_cell.length_b   1.000
_cell.length_c   1.000
_cell.angle_alpha   90.00
_cell.angle_beta   90.00
_cell.angle_gamma   90.00
#
_symmetry.space_group_name_H-M   'P 1'
#
loop_
_entity.id
_entity.type
_entity.pdbx_description
1 polymer ?
#
loop_
_entity_poly.entity_id
_entity_poly.type
_entity_poly.pdbx_seq_one_letter_code
_entity_poly.pdbx_strand_id
1 'polypeptide(L)'
;MFMDDRLIVTAPSNYINEFFLKSPNSMAITRARDGKYIEVNEAYVKCMGLSRQDMIGQTSVGIGYITAQQRLVLFNEIKKRGYAQNIELKVKVKNNEVRWGLFNSYLIKMEKDDLWLTIVTDISERRQATEARQDDILFKSLAAIEGMGVILIRGYQRQQPYSFFIDEEASRALGRRPVTDLLDAIEGHESTYFTTKKGCYHVKTILIQHGSPAKIILLELLPDTVCVKEKLKLYDLTRRQEEIALFAAMGHSNQEIAGKFFISEHTVKDHLKKIFQRIGICRRSELCPKILKWR
;
A
#
# COMPACT_ATOMS: atom_id res chain seq x y z
N MET A 1 -17.33 51.86 21.66
CA MET A 1 -17.46 51.46 23.07
C MET A 1 -17.52 49.93 23.06
N PHE A 2 -16.33 49.29 22.96
CA PHE A 2 -16.22 47.84 22.96
C PHE A 2 -15.94 47.39 24.37
N MET A 3 -16.89 46.74 25.01
CA MET A 3 -16.71 46.12 26.33
C MET A 3 -15.73 44.97 26.19
N ASP A 4 -14.62 45.09 26.88
CA ASP A 4 -13.58 44.08 27.11
C ASP A 4 -14.11 43.10 28.21
N ASP A 5 -14.94 42.14 27.81
CA ASP A 5 -15.37 41.07 28.71
C ASP A 5 -14.28 40.01 28.85
N ARG A 6 -13.21 40.40 29.57
CA ARG A 6 -12.29 39.41 30.12
C ARG A 6 -13.00 38.74 31.29
N LEU A 7 -13.59 37.60 31.03
CA LEU A 7 -13.98 36.67 32.09
C LEU A 7 -12.70 36.26 32.85
N ILE A 8 -12.41 37.00 33.93
CA ILE A 8 -11.39 36.59 34.88
C ILE A 8 -12.01 35.46 35.70
N VAL A 9 -11.86 34.24 35.22
CA VAL A 9 -12.16 33.05 36.00
C VAL A 9 -11.05 32.90 37.01
N THR A 10 -11.27 33.45 38.22
CA THR A 10 -10.43 33.20 39.40
C THR A 10 -10.73 31.81 39.96
N ALA A 11 -10.50 30.76 39.14
CA ALA A 11 -10.53 29.41 39.66
C ALA A 11 -9.32 29.20 40.58
N PRO A 12 -9.49 28.65 41.77
CA PRO A 12 -8.36 28.34 42.64
C PRO A 12 -7.36 27.46 41.88
N SER A 13 -6.06 27.71 42.04
CA SER A 13 -4.98 27.02 41.34
C SER A 13 -5.08 25.47 41.37
N ASN A 14 -5.69 24.95 42.43
CA ASN A 14 -5.93 23.52 42.60
C ASN A 14 -6.89 22.92 41.54
N TYR A 15 -7.90 23.65 41.06
CA TYR A 15 -8.84 23.12 40.05
C TYR A 15 -8.20 23.01 38.67
N ILE A 16 -7.37 23.96 38.31
CA ILE A 16 -6.65 23.92 37.01
C ILE A 16 -5.69 22.73 36.97
N ASN A 17 -5.00 22.47 38.09
CA ASN A 17 -4.08 21.36 38.23
C ASN A 17 -4.83 20.00 38.17
N GLU A 18 -5.96 19.87 38.89
CA GLU A 18 -6.80 18.68 38.82
C GLU A 18 -7.38 18.44 37.41
N PHE A 19 -7.82 19.52 36.74
CA PHE A 19 -8.33 19.43 35.37
C PHE A 19 -7.27 18.92 34.41
N PHE A 20 -6.03 19.41 34.51
CA PHE A 20 -4.92 18.91 33.70
C PHE A 20 -4.63 17.43 33.99
N LEU A 21 -4.47 17.07 35.26
CA LEU A 21 -4.07 15.73 35.69
C LEU A 21 -5.15 14.68 35.35
N LYS A 22 -6.43 15.00 35.54
CA LYS A 22 -7.57 14.09 35.33
C LYS A 22 -8.15 14.13 33.90
N SER A 23 -7.64 15.03 33.03
CA SER A 23 -8.13 15.11 31.65
C SER A 23 -7.98 13.76 30.94
N PRO A 24 -9.01 13.28 30.22
CA PRO A 24 -8.90 12.11 29.37
C PRO A 24 -8.01 12.34 28.13
N ASN A 25 -7.78 13.59 27.76
CA ASN A 25 -6.88 13.94 26.66
C ASN A 25 -5.44 13.85 27.11
N SER A 26 -4.57 13.29 26.27
CA SER A 26 -3.12 13.24 26.53
C SER A 26 -2.52 14.64 26.48
N MET A 27 -2.05 15.15 27.61
CA MET A 27 -1.56 16.52 27.75
C MET A 27 -0.14 16.56 28.33
N ALA A 28 0.69 17.43 27.78
CA ALA A 28 2.05 17.65 28.23
C ALA A 28 2.36 19.16 28.30
N ILE A 29 3.12 19.56 29.29
CA ILE A 29 3.66 20.90 29.40
C ILE A 29 5.18 20.81 29.23
N THR A 30 5.71 21.54 28.25
CA THR A 30 7.13 21.61 27.99
C THR A 30 7.63 23.05 28.08
N ARG A 31 8.90 23.22 28.43
CA ARG A 31 9.53 24.53 28.43
C ARG A 31 9.84 24.98 27.01
N ALA A 32 9.47 26.19 26.63
CA ALA A 32 9.59 26.65 25.24
C ALA A 32 11.05 26.75 24.77
N ARG A 33 11.97 27.18 25.62
CA ARG A 33 13.38 27.44 25.26
C ARG A 33 14.19 26.18 24.92
N ASP A 34 13.93 25.05 25.61
CA ASP A 34 14.70 23.80 25.46
C ASP A 34 13.85 22.57 25.16
N GLY A 35 12.54 22.69 25.22
CA GLY A 35 11.60 21.61 24.92
C GLY A 35 11.52 20.50 25.96
N LYS A 36 12.07 20.72 27.17
CA LYS A 36 12.03 19.74 28.25
C LYS A 36 10.63 19.63 28.84
N TYR A 37 10.19 18.40 29.09
CA TYR A 37 8.95 18.14 29.81
C TYR A 37 9.04 18.69 31.24
N ILE A 38 8.05 19.49 31.60
CA ILE A 38 7.85 20.01 32.95
C ILE A 38 6.78 19.18 33.64
N GLU A 39 5.71 18.86 32.92
CA GLU A 39 4.61 18.08 33.44
C GLU A 39 3.93 17.28 32.35
N VAL A 40 3.40 16.11 32.69
CA VAL A 40 2.59 15.25 31.84
C VAL A 40 1.43 14.69 32.67
N ASN A 41 0.24 14.56 32.07
CA ASN A 41 -0.90 13.97 32.74
C ASN A 41 -0.92 12.43 32.61
N GLU A 42 -1.83 11.76 33.33
CA GLU A 42 -1.96 10.32 33.30
C GLU A 42 -2.30 9.77 31.91
N ALA A 43 -3.14 10.48 31.15
CA ALA A 43 -3.50 10.09 29.80
C ALA A 43 -2.28 10.10 28.87
N TYR A 44 -1.37 11.09 29.05
CA TYR A 44 -0.12 11.15 28.29
C TYR A 44 0.82 9.99 28.64
N VAL A 45 0.95 9.68 29.95
CA VAL A 45 1.74 8.52 30.43
C VAL A 45 1.22 7.22 29.82
N LYS A 46 -0.09 7.01 29.82
CA LYS A 46 -0.72 5.82 29.21
C LYS A 46 -0.50 5.78 27.70
N CYS A 47 -0.67 6.88 27.01
CA CYS A 47 -0.49 6.98 25.56
C CYS A 47 0.96 6.66 25.14
N MET A 48 1.94 7.20 25.89
CA MET A 48 3.37 7.02 25.61
C MET A 48 3.89 5.65 26.05
N GLY A 49 3.27 5.06 27.08
CA GLY A 49 3.76 3.85 27.74
C GLY A 49 5.06 4.05 28.54
N LEU A 50 5.49 5.28 28.76
CA LEU A 50 6.66 5.67 29.57
C LEU A 50 6.20 6.19 30.93
N SER A 51 7.01 6.02 31.98
CA SER A 51 6.68 6.60 33.26
C SER A 51 6.86 8.13 33.24
N ARG A 52 6.12 8.84 34.11
CA ARG A 52 6.28 10.27 34.26
C ARG A 52 7.74 10.66 34.62
N GLN A 53 8.40 9.86 35.46
CA GLN A 53 9.78 10.09 35.88
C GLN A 53 10.78 9.98 34.71
N ASP A 54 10.54 9.09 33.75
CA ASP A 54 11.39 8.93 32.57
C ASP A 54 11.25 10.09 31.58
N MET A 55 10.16 10.84 31.65
CA MET A 55 9.86 11.93 30.72
C MET A 55 10.27 13.31 31.28
N ILE A 56 10.02 13.59 32.57
CA ILE A 56 10.29 14.89 33.15
C ILE A 56 11.77 15.25 33.04
N GLY A 57 12.05 16.48 32.56
CA GLY A 57 13.41 16.98 32.29
C GLY A 57 14.02 16.49 30.96
N GLN A 58 13.44 15.52 30.31
CA GLN A 58 13.82 15.06 28.97
C GLN A 58 13.08 15.86 27.89
N THR A 59 13.47 15.69 26.60
CA THR A 59 12.78 16.28 25.47
C THR A 59 12.06 15.21 24.67
N SER A 60 11.02 15.58 23.93
CA SER A 60 10.30 14.66 23.05
C SER A 60 11.19 14.02 21.98
N VAL A 61 12.24 14.71 21.55
CA VAL A 61 13.26 14.18 20.63
C VAL A 61 14.22 13.25 21.37
N GLY A 62 14.65 13.63 22.58
CA GLY A 62 15.58 12.85 23.39
C GLY A 62 15.05 11.47 23.79
N ILE A 63 13.76 11.38 24.10
CA ILE A 63 13.08 10.10 24.35
C ILE A 63 12.64 9.37 23.08
N GLY A 64 12.94 9.91 21.88
CA GLY A 64 12.63 9.29 20.60
C GLY A 64 11.15 9.31 20.19
N TYR A 65 10.31 10.11 20.87
CA TYR A 65 8.88 10.21 20.58
C TYR A 65 8.60 10.82 19.22
N ILE A 66 9.26 11.93 18.90
CA ILE A 66 9.23 12.59 17.59
C ILE A 66 10.67 12.88 17.12
N THR A 67 10.83 13.06 15.82
CA THR A 67 12.12 13.46 15.24
C THR A 67 12.40 14.95 15.45
N ALA A 68 13.67 15.36 15.33
CA ALA A 68 14.06 16.76 15.36
C ALA A 68 13.34 17.59 14.28
N GLN A 69 13.15 17.03 13.10
CA GLN A 69 12.45 17.70 12.00
C GLN A 69 10.96 17.90 12.31
N GLN A 70 10.30 16.91 12.90
CA GLN A 70 8.91 17.05 13.36
C GLN A 70 8.78 18.09 14.48
N ARG A 71 9.74 18.12 15.38
CA ARG A 71 9.80 19.17 16.42
C ARG A 71 9.92 20.57 15.81
N LEU A 72 10.73 20.71 14.76
CA LEU A 72 10.92 21.99 14.06
C LEU A 72 9.62 22.47 13.39
N VAL A 73 8.81 21.56 12.83
CA VAL A 73 7.50 21.91 12.26
C VAL A 73 6.60 22.53 13.32
N LEU A 74 6.46 21.90 14.50
CA LEU A 74 5.67 22.44 15.60
C LEU A 74 6.22 23.79 16.08
N PHE A 75 7.54 23.90 16.22
CA PHE A 75 8.21 25.13 16.66
C PHE A 75 7.92 26.30 15.71
N ASN A 76 8.04 26.08 14.40
CA ASN A 76 7.84 27.13 13.41
C ASN A 76 6.39 27.64 13.39
N GLU A 77 5.41 26.75 13.52
CA GLU A 77 3.99 27.14 13.60
C GLU A 77 3.72 27.93 14.88
N ILE A 78 4.22 27.48 16.03
CA ILE A 78 4.04 28.18 17.31
C ILE A 78 4.74 29.55 17.29
N LYS A 79 5.95 29.62 16.72
CA LYS A 79 6.69 30.89 16.60
C LYS A 79 5.94 31.91 15.74
N LYS A 80 5.29 31.43 14.66
CA LYS A 80 4.58 32.28 13.70
C LYS A 80 3.21 32.76 14.22
N ARG A 81 2.48 31.90 14.93
CA ARG A 81 1.06 32.11 15.27
C ARG A 81 0.76 32.10 16.77
N GLY A 82 1.71 31.70 17.60
CA GLY A 82 1.50 31.42 19.03
C GLY A 82 0.92 30.04 19.32
N TYR A 83 0.57 29.29 18.28
CA TYR A 83 0.02 27.94 18.38
C TYR A 83 0.34 27.09 17.15
N ALA A 84 0.27 25.78 17.31
CA ALA A 84 0.22 24.79 16.23
C ALA A 84 -1.04 23.94 16.41
N GLN A 85 -1.90 23.86 15.42
CA GLN A 85 -3.16 23.10 15.49
C GLN A 85 -3.27 22.08 14.35
N ASN A 86 -3.87 20.93 14.67
CA ASN A 86 -4.17 19.86 13.71
C ASN A 86 -2.93 19.36 12.96
N ILE A 87 -1.78 19.33 13.62
CA ILE A 87 -0.55 18.79 13.03
C ILE A 87 -0.52 17.28 13.26
N GLU A 88 -0.64 16.51 12.19
CA GLU A 88 -0.57 15.05 12.24
C GLU A 88 0.88 14.59 12.10
N LEU A 89 1.37 13.84 13.07
CA LEU A 89 2.74 13.31 13.09
C LEU A 89 2.74 11.82 13.40
N LYS A 90 3.63 11.08 12.75
CA LYS A 90 3.98 9.72 13.18
C LYS A 90 4.87 9.81 14.41
N VAL A 91 4.48 9.15 15.47
CA VAL A 91 5.18 9.13 16.75
C VAL A 91 5.59 7.71 17.10
N LYS A 92 6.68 7.58 17.84
CA LYS A 92 7.12 6.30 18.40
C LYS A 92 6.76 6.25 19.88
N VAL A 93 5.93 5.30 20.24
CA VAL A 93 5.61 4.98 21.64
C VAL A 93 6.48 3.84 22.15
N LYS A 94 6.25 3.39 23.39
CA LYS A 94 6.99 2.28 23.99
C LYS A 94 7.07 1.07 23.05
N ASN A 95 8.15 0.33 23.08
CA ASN A 95 8.44 -0.84 22.23
C ASN A 95 8.61 -0.52 20.74
N ASN A 96 8.93 0.73 20.38
CA ASN A 96 9.07 1.20 18.99
C ASN A 96 7.77 1.09 18.15
N GLU A 97 6.64 0.93 18.79
CA GLU A 97 5.35 0.99 18.11
C GLU A 97 5.15 2.38 17.49
N VAL A 98 4.73 2.41 16.23
CA VAL A 98 4.47 3.67 15.51
C VAL A 98 2.97 3.94 15.51
N ARG A 99 2.58 5.12 15.98
CA ARG A 99 1.20 5.61 16.00
C ARG A 99 1.08 6.95 15.29
N TRP A 100 -0.14 7.35 14.97
CA TRP A 100 -0.44 8.67 14.47
C TRP A 100 -1.01 9.56 15.58
N GLY A 101 -0.30 10.65 15.88
CA GLY A 101 -0.75 11.66 16.84
C GLY A 101 -1.22 12.93 16.14
N LEU A 102 -2.37 13.46 16.54
CA LEU A 102 -2.85 14.79 16.19
C LEU A 102 -2.42 15.77 17.30
N PHE A 103 -1.54 16.69 16.95
CA PHE A 103 -0.95 17.64 17.87
C PHE A 103 -1.65 18.99 17.82
N ASN A 104 -2.04 19.49 19.00
CA ASN A 104 -2.48 20.85 19.24
C ASN A 104 -1.59 21.45 20.33
N SER A 105 -0.77 22.44 20.00
CA SER A 105 0.20 23.03 20.92
C SER A 105 0.01 24.53 21.00
N TYR A 106 0.06 25.08 22.22
CA TYR A 106 -0.18 26.46 22.49
C TYR A 106 0.97 27.06 23.33
N LEU A 107 1.41 28.26 22.97
CA LEU A 107 2.37 29.00 23.74
C LEU A 107 1.67 29.70 24.92
N ILE A 108 2.11 29.41 26.12
CA ILE A 108 1.67 30.06 27.36
C ILE A 108 2.83 30.94 27.86
N LYS A 109 2.63 32.24 27.83
CA LYS A 109 3.60 33.19 28.33
C LYS A 109 3.53 33.26 29.86
N MET A 110 4.67 33.09 30.50
CA MET A 110 4.83 33.15 31.94
C MET A 110 5.96 34.13 32.31
N GLU A 111 5.98 34.62 33.56
CA GLU A 111 6.99 35.60 34.01
C GLU A 111 8.45 35.09 33.93
N LYS A 112 8.67 33.79 34.20
CA LYS A 112 10.03 33.22 34.26
C LYS A 112 10.43 32.50 32.96
N ASP A 113 9.57 31.64 32.44
CA ASP A 113 9.83 30.80 31.25
C ASP A 113 8.53 30.63 30.48
N ASP A 114 8.56 30.85 29.19
CA ASP A 114 7.46 30.50 28.32
C ASP A 114 7.29 28.96 28.25
N LEU A 115 6.03 28.52 28.24
CA LEU A 115 5.66 27.13 28.25
C LEU A 115 4.87 26.75 26.97
N TRP A 116 4.97 25.53 26.57
CA TRP A 116 4.05 24.94 25.56
C TRP A 116 3.14 23.93 26.24
N LEU A 117 1.83 24.16 26.14
CA LEU A 117 0.83 23.16 26.42
C LEU A 117 0.55 22.41 25.14
N THR A 118 0.81 21.12 25.13
CA THR A 118 0.55 20.24 23.99
C THR A 118 -0.52 19.23 24.36
N ILE A 119 -1.54 19.13 23.53
CA ILE A 119 -2.59 18.10 23.58
C ILE A 119 -2.35 17.16 22.40
N VAL A 120 -2.29 15.87 22.67
CA VAL A 120 -2.10 14.84 21.64
C VAL A 120 -3.26 13.89 21.65
N THR A 121 -3.89 13.72 20.50
CA THR A 121 -4.94 12.71 20.29
C THR A 121 -4.40 11.61 19.42
N ASP A 122 -4.52 10.35 19.86
CA ASP A 122 -4.22 9.20 19.01
C ASP A 122 -5.30 9.08 17.93
N ILE A 123 -4.88 9.17 16.67
CA ILE A 123 -5.75 9.08 15.49
C ILE A 123 -5.44 7.84 14.64
N SER A 124 -4.70 6.88 15.18
CA SER A 124 -4.26 5.68 14.45
C SER A 124 -5.44 4.87 13.92
N GLU A 125 -6.42 4.57 14.77
CA GLU A 125 -7.63 3.84 14.37
C GLU A 125 -8.46 4.61 13.33
N ARG A 126 -8.63 5.93 13.54
CA ARG A 126 -9.36 6.79 12.60
C ARG A 126 -8.68 6.79 11.23
N ARG A 127 -7.35 6.88 11.19
CA ARG A 127 -6.60 6.83 9.93
C ARG A 127 -6.72 5.48 9.26
N GLN A 128 -6.52 4.39 10.00
CA GLN A 128 -6.68 3.03 9.48
C GLN A 128 -8.08 2.82 8.88
N ALA A 129 -9.13 3.27 9.57
CA ALA A 129 -10.49 3.17 9.05
C ALA A 129 -10.70 4.00 7.78
N THR A 130 -10.13 5.21 7.72
CA THR A 130 -10.24 6.08 6.54
C THR A 130 -9.50 5.48 5.35
N GLU A 131 -8.28 4.98 5.55
CA GLU A 131 -7.48 4.32 4.52
C GLU A 131 -8.16 3.04 4.02
N ALA A 132 -8.68 2.21 4.93
CA ALA A 132 -9.45 1.03 4.58
C ALA A 132 -10.69 1.35 3.72
N ARG A 133 -11.39 2.45 4.05
CA ARG A 133 -12.54 2.90 3.26
C ARG A 133 -12.15 3.40 1.87
N GLN A 134 -11.04 4.11 1.74
CA GLN A 134 -10.52 4.56 0.44
C GLN A 134 -10.14 3.37 -0.44
N ASP A 135 -9.48 2.36 0.13
CA ASP A 135 -9.14 1.13 -0.59
C ASP A 135 -10.38 0.38 -1.06
N ASP A 136 -11.45 0.31 -0.23
CA ASP A 136 -12.71 -0.32 -0.61
C ASP A 136 -13.40 0.41 -1.78
N ILE A 137 -13.37 1.74 -1.77
CA ILE A 137 -13.91 2.55 -2.87
C ILE A 137 -13.11 2.28 -4.14
N LEU A 138 -11.79 2.28 -4.06
CA LEU A 138 -10.92 1.99 -5.19
C LEU A 138 -11.16 0.58 -5.73
N PHE A 139 -11.21 -0.43 -4.84
CA PHE A 139 -11.51 -1.81 -5.23
C PHE A 139 -12.84 -1.93 -5.95
N LYS A 140 -13.91 -1.36 -5.40
CA LYS A 140 -15.24 -1.38 -6.03
C LYS A 140 -15.26 -0.67 -7.37
N SER A 141 -14.54 0.45 -7.50
CA SER A 141 -14.44 1.19 -8.75
C SER A 141 -13.71 0.39 -9.84
N LEU A 142 -12.65 -0.33 -9.46
CA LEU A 142 -11.91 -1.20 -10.38
C LEU A 142 -12.69 -2.47 -10.72
N ALA A 143 -13.36 -3.09 -9.74
CA ALA A 143 -14.20 -4.27 -9.95
C ALA A 143 -15.45 -4.00 -10.80
N ALA A 144 -15.82 -2.73 -11.00
CA ALA A 144 -16.88 -2.34 -11.92
C ALA A 144 -16.44 -2.28 -13.40
N ILE A 145 -15.15 -2.45 -13.69
CA ILE A 145 -14.63 -2.47 -15.06
C ILE A 145 -14.92 -3.85 -15.66
N GLU A 146 -15.76 -3.87 -16.68
CA GLU A 146 -16.15 -5.12 -17.36
C GLU A 146 -14.95 -5.84 -17.97
N GLY A 147 -14.87 -7.16 -17.76
CA GLY A 147 -13.80 -8.01 -18.29
C GLY A 147 -12.46 -7.92 -17.52
N MET A 148 -12.42 -7.21 -16.40
CA MET A 148 -11.22 -7.10 -15.57
C MET A 148 -11.45 -7.74 -14.20
N GLY A 149 -10.67 -8.77 -13.86
CA GLY A 149 -10.65 -9.35 -12.52
C GLY A 149 -9.78 -8.51 -11.57
N VAL A 150 -10.25 -8.30 -10.35
CA VAL A 150 -9.57 -7.48 -9.33
C VAL A 150 -9.38 -8.26 -8.04
N ILE A 151 -8.15 -8.21 -7.52
CA ILE A 151 -7.82 -8.75 -6.20
C ILE A 151 -7.16 -7.63 -5.39
N LEU A 152 -7.72 -7.32 -4.21
CA LEU A 152 -7.11 -6.42 -3.23
C LEU A 152 -6.56 -7.25 -2.08
N ILE A 153 -5.28 -7.07 -1.77
CA ILE A 153 -4.58 -7.74 -0.65
C ILE A 153 -4.16 -6.68 0.35
N ARG A 154 -4.60 -6.81 1.60
CA ARG A 154 -4.22 -5.93 2.72
C ARG A 154 -3.27 -6.62 3.67
N GLY A 155 -2.37 -5.84 4.28
CA GLY A 155 -1.42 -6.35 5.25
C GLY A 155 -0.33 -7.23 4.63
N TYR A 156 -0.02 -7.03 3.35
CA TYR A 156 1.03 -7.77 2.64
C TYR A 156 2.41 -7.42 3.19
N GLN A 157 2.76 -8.07 4.30
CA GLN A 157 4.13 -8.14 4.81
C GLN A 157 4.50 -9.61 5.00
N ARG A 158 5.74 -9.99 4.70
CA ARG A 158 6.24 -11.37 4.60
C ARG A 158 5.99 -12.29 5.81
N GLN A 159 5.45 -11.78 6.93
CA GLN A 159 5.28 -12.55 8.20
C GLN A 159 3.94 -12.32 8.89
N GLN A 160 2.96 -11.65 8.30
CA GLN A 160 1.65 -11.42 8.93
C GLN A 160 0.52 -12.01 8.09
N PRO A 161 -0.55 -12.50 8.73
CA PRO A 161 -1.75 -12.91 8.02
C PRO A 161 -2.30 -11.72 7.24
N TYR A 162 -2.50 -11.90 5.95
CA TYR A 162 -3.10 -10.90 5.07
C TYR A 162 -4.55 -11.27 4.76
N SER A 163 -5.39 -10.27 4.58
CA SER A 163 -6.74 -10.43 4.06
C SER A 163 -6.77 -10.07 2.58
N PHE A 164 -7.62 -10.74 1.82
CA PHE A 164 -7.82 -10.43 0.42
C PHE A 164 -9.30 -10.37 0.07
N PHE A 165 -9.62 -9.50 -0.87
CA PHE A 165 -10.93 -9.37 -1.51
C PHE A 165 -10.76 -9.72 -2.97
N ILE A 166 -11.63 -10.55 -3.49
CA ILE A 166 -11.60 -11.05 -4.86
C ILE A 166 -12.96 -10.76 -5.49
N ASP A 167 -12.98 -10.14 -6.65
CA ASP A 167 -14.22 -9.98 -7.41
C ASP A 167 -14.60 -11.25 -8.16
N GLU A 168 -15.75 -11.22 -8.82
CA GLU A 168 -16.30 -12.38 -9.52
C GLU A 168 -15.45 -12.79 -10.73
N GLU A 169 -14.90 -11.83 -11.47
CA GLU A 169 -14.03 -12.09 -12.62
C GLU A 169 -12.71 -12.72 -12.21
N ALA A 170 -12.04 -12.19 -11.19
CA ALA A 170 -10.84 -12.78 -10.65
C ALA A 170 -11.09 -14.17 -10.06
N SER A 171 -12.22 -14.36 -9.37
CA SER A 171 -12.65 -15.67 -8.88
C SER A 171 -12.87 -16.68 -10.01
N ARG A 172 -13.49 -16.25 -11.11
CA ARG A 172 -13.62 -17.08 -12.32
C ARG A 172 -12.28 -17.40 -12.96
N ALA A 173 -11.36 -16.42 -13.01
CA ALA A 173 -10.02 -16.60 -13.55
C ALA A 173 -9.22 -17.62 -12.74
N LEU A 174 -9.18 -17.51 -11.44
CA LEU A 174 -8.46 -18.43 -10.54
C LEU A 174 -9.11 -19.83 -10.49
N GLY A 175 -10.43 -19.91 -10.54
CA GLY A 175 -11.16 -21.16 -10.38
C GLY A 175 -10.96 -21.76 -8.99
N ARG A 176 -10.40 -23.00 -8.91
CA ARG A 176 -10.11 -23.69 -7.64
C ARG A 176 -8.70 -23.42 -7.11
N ARG A 177 -7.92 -22.57 -7.77
CA ARG A 177 -6.55 -22.27 -7.34
C ARG A 177 -6.54 -21.29 -6.19
N PRO A 178 -5.65 -21.47 -5.21
CA PRO A 178 -5.46 -20.48 -4.17
C PRO A 178 -4.82 -19.20 -4.74
N VAL A 179 -5.11 -18.07 -4.12
CA VAL A 179 -4.51 -16.77 -4.50
C VAL A 179 -2.99 -16.81 -4.36
N THR A 180 -2.46 -17.64 -3.47
CA THR A 180 -1.02 -17.83 -3.26
C THR A 180 -0.29 -18.23 -4.53
N ASP A 181 -0.86 -19.12 -5.36
CA ASP A 181 -0.25 -19.54 -6.62
C ASP A 181 -0.06 -18.36 -7.59
N LEU A 182 -1.01 -17.42 -7.58
CA LEU A 182 -0.89 -16.19 -8.34
C LEU A 182 0.17 -15.28 -7.75
N LEU A 183 0.23 -15.15 -6.42
CA LEU A 183 1.22 -14.33 -5.74
C LEU A 183 2.65 -14.79 -6.01
N ASP A 184 2.89 -16.09 -5.97
CA ASP A 184 4.19 -16.69 -6.29
C ASP A 184 4.58 -16.43 -7.76
N ALA A 185 3.60 -16.49 -8.66
CA ALA A 185 3.83 -16.25 -10.10
C ALA A 185 4.15 -14.79 -10.44
N ILE A 186 3.70 -13.83 -9.61
CA ILE A 186 3.93 -12.40 -9.82
C ILE A 186 5.01 -11.81 -8.91
N GLU A 187 5.68 -12.62 -8.10
CA GLU A 187 6.73 -12.15 -7.19
C GLU A 187 7.85 -11.51 -7.98
N GLY A 188 8.17 -10.25 -7.64
CA GLY A 188 9.22 -9.47 -8.32
C GLY A 188 8.80 -8.83 -9.65
N HIS A 189 7.56 -8.99 -10.11
CA HIS A 189 7.08 -8.44 -11.35
C HIS A 189 5.96 -7.42 -11.15
N GLU A 190 6.08 -6.24 -11.75
CA GLU A 190 4.99 -5.24 -11.81
C GLU A 190 3.91 -5.64 -12.83
N SER A 191 4.30 -6.39 -13.85
CA SER A 191 3.43 -6.88 -14.90
C SER A 191 3.93 -8.23 -15.41
N THR A 192 3.04 -9.21 -15.57
CA THR A 192 3.37 -10.55 -16.06
C THR A 192 2.13 -11.21 -16.67
N TYR A 193 2.28 -12.45 -17.13
CA TYR A 193 1.18 -13.21 -17.68
C TYR A 193 0.87 -14.43 -16.81
N PHE A 194 -0.40 -14.61 -16.53
CA PHE A 194 -0.89 -15.73 -15.76
C PHE A 194 -1.93 -16.50 -16.54
N THR A 195 -1.72 -17.79 -16.78
CA THR A 195 -2.62 -18.58 -17.58
C THR A 195 -3.40 -19.58 -16.72
N THR A 196 -4.67 -19.80 -16.93
CA THR A 196 -5.53 -20.78 -16.25
C THR A 196 -6.19 -21.71 -17.27
N LYS A 197 -6.92 -22.72 -16.83
CA LYS A 197 -7.75 -23.54 -17.73
C LYS A 197 -8.76 -22.69 -18.52
N LYS A 198 -9.03 -21.47 -18.06
CA LYS A 198 -10.02 -20.54 -18.64
C LYS A 198 -9.42 -19.51 -19.59
N GLY A 199 -8.11 -19.38 -19.63
CA GLY A 199 -7.45 -18.44 -20.53
C GLY A 199 -6.12 -17.92 -20.00
N CYS A 200 -5.50 -17.04 -20.77
CA CYS A 200 -4.31 -16.30 -20.41
C CYS A 200 -4.71 -14.90 -19.95
N TYR A 201 -4.21 -14.49 -18.82
CA TYR A 201 -4.47 -13.19 -18.23
C TYR A 201 -3.21 -12.36 -18.21
N HIS A 202 -3.32 -11.12 -18.64
CA HIS A 202 -2.31 -10.11 -18.33
C HIS A 202 -2.53 -9.65 -16.90
N VAL A 203 -1.49 -9.71 -16.08
CA VAL A 203 -1.55 -9.39 -14.66
C VAL A 203 -0.73 -8.15 -14.40
N LYS A 204 -1.35 -7.12 -13.84
CA LYS A 204 -0.69 -5.92 -13.36
C LYS A 204 -0.79 -5.82 -11.85
N THR A 205 0.30 -5.42 -11.22
CA THR A 205 0.36 -5.22 -9.78
C THR A 205 0.54 -3.73 -9.47
N ILE A 206 -0.32 -3.21 -8.60
CA ILE A 206 -0.26 -1.84 -8.08
C ILE A 206 -0.04 -1.91 -6.58
N LEU A 207 1.03 -1.28 -6.09
CA LEU A 207 1.33 -1.19 -4.67
C LEU A 207 0.79 0.12 -4.11
N ILE A 208 -0.03 0.03 -3.06
CA ILE A 208 -0.51 1.18 -2.30
C ILE A 208 0.37 1.29 -1.06
N GLN A 209 1.15 2.37 -0.98
CA GLN A 209 2.11 2.60 0.12
C GLN A 209 1.60 3.57 1.19
N HIS A 210 0.40 4.13 1.02
CA HIS A 210 -0.20 5.03 2.00
C HIS A 210 -1.02 4.21 3.01
N GLY A 211 -0.68 4.33 4.30
CA GLY A 211 -1.34 3.65 5.40
C GLY A 211 -0.93 2.20 5.58
N SER A 212 -1.89 1.32 5.71
CA SER A 212 -1.63 -0.12 5.69
C SER A 212 -1.23 -0.55 4.29
N PRO A 213 -0.07 -1.21 4.11
CA PRO A 213 0.38 -1.62 2.80
C PRO A 213 -0.66 -2.53 2.15
N ALA A 214 -1.11 -2.13 0.97
CA ALA A 214 -2.05 -2.91 0.16
C ALA A 214 -1.48 -3.16 -1.24
N LYS A 215 -1.85 -4.28 -1.84
CA LYS A 215 -1.50 -4.66 -3.19
C LYS A 215 -2.79 -4.90 -3.98
N ILE A 216 -2.95 -4.22 -5.11
CA ILE A 216 -4.02 -4.48 -6.07
C ILE A 216 -3.43 -5.30 -7.22
N ILE A 217 -4.11 -6.38 -7.56
CA ILE A 217 -3.79 -7.21 -8.71
C ILE A 217 -4.95 -7.10 -9.70
N LEU A 218 -4.63 -6.69 -10.91
CA LEU A 218 -5.56 -6.60 -12.02
C LEU A 218 -5.31 -7.76 -12.99
N LEU A 219 -6.38 -8.48 -13.36
CA LEU A 219 -6.35 -9.62 -14.27
C LEU A 219 -7.19 -9.29 -15.50
N GLU A 220 -6.54 -9.05 -16.62
CA GLU A 220 -7.18 -8.79 -17.90
C GLU A 220 -7.12 -10.06 -18.75
N LEU A 221 -8.30 -10.62 -19.14
CA LEU A 221 -8.35 -11.77 -20.01
C LEU A 221 -7.85 -11.37 -21.41
N LEU A 222 -6.83 -12.03 -21.87
CA LEU A 222 -6.28 -11.81 -23.21
C LEU A 222 -6.94 -12.73 -24.23
N PRO A 223 -7.14 -12.25 -25.47
CA PRO A 223 -7.46 -13.12 -26.60
C PRO A 223 -6.41 -14.21 -26.74
N ASP A 224 -6.83 -15.42 -27.12
CA ASP A 224 -5.95 -16.59 -27.27
C ASP A 224 -4.74 -16.32 -28.17
N THR A 225 -4.91 -15.51 -29.20
CA THR A 225 -3.85 -15.10 -30.13
C THR A 225 -2.74 -14.31 -29.47
N VAL A 226 -3.07 -13.41 -28.54
CA VAL A 226 -2.10 -12.58 -27.78
C VAL A 226 -1.35 -13.46 -26.78
N CYS A 227 -2.07 -14.33 -26.08
CA CYS A 227 -1.48 -15.27 -25.14
C CYS A 227 -0.43 -16.19 -25.80
N VAL A 228 -0.78 -16.79 -26.94
CA VAL A 228 0.13 -17.64 -27.70
C VAL A 228 1.36 -16.85 -28.15
N LYS A 229 1.17 -15.63 -28.65
CA LYS A 229 2.26 -14.78 -29.14
C LYS A 229 3.27 -14.43 -28.04
N GLU A 230 2.80 -14.03 -26.87
CA GLU A 230 3.69 -13.68 -25.74
C GLU A 230 4.48 -14.89 -25.24
N LYS A 231 3.85 -16.07 -25.19
CA LYS A 231 4.56 -17.29 -24.78
C LYS A 231 5.57 -17.78 -25.82
N LEU A 232 5.31 -17.55 -27.10
CA LEU A 232 6.26 -17.91 -28.14
C LEU A 232 7.59 -17.15 -28.03
N LYS A 233 7.59 -15.92 -27.49
CA LYS A 233 8.81 -15.14 -27.24
C LYS A 233 9.78 -15.83 -26.29
N LEU A 234 9.31 -16.73 -25.43
CA LEU A 234 10.15 -17.48 -24.48
C LEU A 234 11.05 -18.53 -25.13
N TYR A 235 10.81 -18.86 -26.43
CA TYR A 235 11.49 -19.95 -27.12
C TYR A 235 12.58 -19.50 -28.12
N ASP A 236 12.99 -18.24 -28.05
CA ASP A 236 14.03 -17.66 -28.94
C ASP A 236 13.77 -17.96 -30.43
N LEU A 237 12.52 -17.81 -30.84
CA LEU A 237 12.10 -17.97 -32.23
C LEU A 237 12.39 -16.68 -33.00
N THR A 238 12.73 -16.84 -34.32
CA THR A 238 12.76 -15.66 -35.19
C THR A 238 11.34 -15.12 -35.37
N ARG A 239 11.20 -13.83 -35.66
CA ARG A 239 9.89 -13.20 -35.92
C ARG A 239 9.02 -14.02 -36.90
N ARG A 240 9.63 -14.56 -37.95
CA ARG A 240 8.94 -15.39 -38.93
C ARG A 240 8.47 -16.74 -38.34
N GLN A 241 9.29 -17.33 -37.49
CA GLN A 241 8.93 -18.57 -36.80
C GLN A 241 7.83 -18.34 -35.76
N GLU A 242 7.83 -17.21 -35.04
CA GLU A 242 6.75 -16.85 -34.13
C GLU A 242 5.41 -16.71 -34.86
N GLU A 243 5.39 -16.01 -36.00
CA GLU A 243 4.19 -15.85 -36.82
C GLU A 243 3.66 -17.21 -37.31
N ILE A 244 4.52 -18.07 -37.85
CA ILE A 244 4.12 -19.40 -38.31
C ILE A 244 3.65 -20.27 -37.14
N ALA A 245 4.34 -20.23 -35.99
CA ALA A 245 3.95 -20.99 -34.81
C ALA A 245 2.59 -20.55 -34.26
N LEU A 246 2.30 -19.24 -34.28
CA LEU A 246 1.03 -18.66 -33.86
C LEU A 246 -0.12 -19.24 -34.73
N PHE A 247 -0.02 -19.17 -36.06
CA PHE A 247 -1.03 -19.69 -36.96
C PHE A 247 -1.18 -21.21 -36.83
N ALA A 248 -0.07 -21.92 -36.64
CA ALA A 248 -0.09 -23.36 -36.41
C ALA A 248 -0.78 -23.74 -35.10
N ALA A 249 -0.57 -22.95 -34.02
CA ALA A 249 -1.25 -23.16 -32.75
C ALA A 249 -2.76 -22.84 -32.81
N MET A 250 -3.14 -21.90 -33.66
CA MET A 250 -4.54 -21.56 -33.94
C MET A 250 -5.27 -22.60 -34.82
N GLY A 251 -4.59 -23.67 -35.23
CA GLY A 251 -5.20 -24.76 -35.99
C GLY A 251 -5.12 -24.63 -37.51
N HIS A 252 -4.54 -23.56 -38.08
CA HIS A 252 -4.41 -23.37 -39.51
C HIS A 252 -3.58 -24.49 -40.17
N SER A 253 -4.00 -25.02 -41.30
CA SER A 253 -3.24 -26.00 -42.10
C SER A 253 -1.97 -25.41 -42.68
N ASN A 254 -1.02 -26.27 -43.09
CA ASN A 254 0.20 -25.78 -43.74
C ASN A 254 -0.09 -25.01 -45.03
N GLN A 255 -1.14 -25.42 -45.78
CA GLN A 255 -1.57 -24.75 -46.98
C GLN A 255 -2.12 -23.34 -46.70
N GLU A 256 -2.93 -23.15 -45.68
CA GLU A 256 -3.43 -21.83 -45.25
C GLU A 256 -2.29 -20.92 -44.77
N ILE A 257 -1.34 -21.47 -44.02
CA ILE A 257 -0.16 -20.75 -43.57
C ILE A 257 0.69 -20.34 -44.77
N ALA A 258 0.93 -21.28 -45.70
CA ALA A 258 1.70 -21.00 -46.91
C ALA A 258 1.08 -19.88 -47.75
N GLY A 259 -0.24 -19.95 -47.98
CA GLY A 259 -0.99 -18.89 -48.68
C GLY A 259 -0.90 -17.53 -47.98
N LYS A 260 -1.06 -17.49 -46.67
CA LYS A 260 -1.00 -16.23 -45.91
C LYS A 260 0.38 -15.58 -45.91
N PHE A 261 1.42 -16.36 -45.96
CA PHE A 261 2.79 -15.87 -45.89
C PHE A 261 3.49 -15.85 -47.25
N PHE A 262 2.82 -16.18 -48.31
CA PHE A 262 3.35 -16.26 -49.70
C PHE A 262 4.61 -17.12 -49.83
N ILE A 263 4.61 -18.30 -49.19
CA ILE A 263 5.68 -19.29 -49.21
C ILE A 263 5.14 -20.67 -49.59
N SER A 264 6.03 -21.62 -49.91
CA SER A 264 5.58 -23.00 -50.20
C SER A 264 5.20 -23.75 -48.91
N GLU A 265 4.31 -24.75 -49.05
CA GLU A 265 3.98 -25.66 -47.94
C GLU A 265 5.23 -26.39 -47.41
N HIS A 266 6.18 -26.67 -48.28
CA HIS A 266 7.46 -27.27 -47.91
C HIS A 266 8.23 -26.34 -46.96
N THR A 267 8.30 -25.05 -47.30
CA THR A 267 8.94 -24.04 -46.44
C THR A 267 8.25 -23.92 -45.08
N VAL A 268 6.90 -24.02 -45.02
CA VAL A 268 6.16 -24.05 -43.74
C VAL A 268 6.55 -25.28 -42.92
N LYS A 269 6.65 -26.46 -43.53
CA LYS A 269 7.09 -27.69 -42.84
C LYS A 269 8.49 -27.55 -42.26
N ASP A 270 9.41 -26.95 -43.01
CA ASP A 270 10.78 -26.69 -42.53
C ASP A 270 10.83 -25.72 -41.33
N HIS A 271 10.03 -24.67 -41.40
CA HIS A 271 9.87 -23.76 -40.26
C HIS A 271 9.30 -24.47 -39.04
N LEU A 272 8.22 -25.25 -39.22
CA LEU A 272 7.57 -26.01 -38.14
C LEU A 272 8.54 -27.03 -37.52
N LYS A 273 9.34 -27.71 -38.31
CA LYS A 273 10.38 -28.63 -37.80
C LYS A 273 11.36 -27.92 -36.86
N LYS A 274 11.86 -26.74 -37.27
CA LYS A 274 12.77 -25.93 -36.45
C LYS A 274 12.08 -25.38 -35.18
N ILE A 275 10.80 -24.95 -35.31
CA ILE A 275 9.98 -24.49 -34.20
C ILE A 275 9.79 -25.60 -33.17
N PHE A 276 9.41 -26.81 -33.62
CA PHE A 276 9.17 -27.97 -32.76
C PHE A 276 10.44 -28.34 -31.97
N GLN A 277 11.59 -28.32 -32.65
CA GLN A 277 12.87 -28.56 -32.00
C GLN A 277 13.15 -27.53 -30.87
N ARG A 278 12.93 -26.22 -31.13
CA ARG A 278 13.16 -25.16 -30.13
C ARG A 278 12.18 -25.21 -28.99
N ILE A 279 10.92 -25.55 -29.25
CA ILE A 279 9.88 -25.67 -28.24
C ILE A 279 9.99 -26.98 -27.43
N GLY A 280 10.73 -27.98 -27.96
CA GLY A 280 10.87 -29.30 -27.35
C GLY A 280 9.61 -30.14 -27.47
N ILE A 281 9.00 -30.20 -28.67
CA ILE A 281 7.82 -31.03 -29.02
C ILE A 281 8.10 -31.86 -30.28
N CYS A 282 7.39 -32.96 -30.42
CA CYS A 282 7.54 -33.86 -31.56
C CYS A 282 6.40 -33.74 -32.57
N ARG A 283 5.21 -33.34 -32.14
CA ARG A 283 3.98 -33.32 -32.95
C ARG A 283 3.29 -31.98 -32.90
N ARG A 284 2.63 -31.58 -33.98
CA ARG A 284 1.86 -30.34 -34.06
C ARG A 284 0.76 -30.26 -32.98
N SER A 285 0.11 -31.38 -32.66
CA SER A 285 -0.92 -31.48 -31.64
C SER A 285 -0.42 -31.12 -30.25
N GLU A 286 0.90 -31.17 -30.04
CA GLU A 286 1.55 -30.79 -28.76
C GLU A 286 1.84 -29.27 -28.66
N LEU A 287 1.77 -28.56 -29.81
CA LEU A 287 2.14 -27.13 -29.85
C LEU A 287 1.23 -26.29 -28.98
N CYS A 288 -0.06 -26.36 -29.18
CA CYS A 288 -1.04 -25.60 -28.39
C CYS A 288 -1.02 -26.00 -26.90
N PRO A 289 -1.08 -27.29 -26.52
CA PRO A 289 -0.90 -27.69 -25.13
C PRO A 289 0.42 -27.25 -24.50
N LYS A 290 1.53 -27.28 -25.24
CA LYS A 290 2.85 -26.90 -24.74
C LYS A 290 2.95 -25.40 -24.50
N ILE A 291 2.43 -24.59 -25.41
CA ILE A 291 2.40 -23.13 -25.30
C ILE A 291 1.37 -22.67 -24.25
N LEU A 292 0.20 -23.33 -24.20
CA LEU A 292 -0.87 -23.00 -23.27
C LEU A 292 -0.77 -23.75 -21.94
N LYS A 293 0.08 -24.80 -21.84
CA LYS A 293 0.27 -25.53 -20.59
C LYS A 293 1.15 -24.79 -19.61
N TRP A 294 0.75 -24.92 -18.41
CA TRP A 294 1.24 -24.51 -17.11
C TRP A 294 2.48 -25.26 -16.68
N ARG A 295 3.40 -24.55 -16.09
CA ARG A 295 4.19 -25.13 -15.00
C ARG A 295 3.53 -24.83 -13.69
#